data_3710640aed468579f1b4273255a4314d
#
_entry.id   3710640aed468579f1b4273255a4314d
#
_cell.length_a   1.000
_cell.length_b   1.000
_cell.length_c   1.000
_cell.angle_alpha   90.00
_cell.angle_beta   90.00
_cell.angle_gamma   90.00
#
_symmetry.space_group_name_H-M   'P 1'
#
loop_
_entity.id
_entity.type
_entity.pdbx_description
1 polymer ?
#
loop_
_entity_poly.entity_id
_entity_poly.type
_entity_poly.pdbx_seq_one_letter_code
_entity_poly.pdbx_strand_id
1 'polypeptide(L)'
;HWYYEEPDFERYTENLSNSCKHLTRVIYDDNTTIKVGGSELPDSVLMGINTKEFGETAELKSGLNDEHWYNYLNSIATVSNGVIISSNLAKKYDLSVGDSITYARYSPMKTKEPVEIASPSGTICAIVDAWPGFNQYTYEKDNSGKVVEKERYLVVANYAYVVSAFGLTPYQIWGQLADGHDYQE
;
A
#
# COMPACT_ATOMS: atom_id res chain seq x y z
N HIS A 1 -4.16 -28.31 5.86
CA HIS A 1 -3.82 -27.25 4.92
C HIS A 1 -4.94 -26.22 4.95
N TRP A 2 -4.64 -24.99 5.38
CA TRP A 2 -5.56 -23.86 5.24
C TRP A 2 -5.33 -23.27 3.85
N TYR A 3 -6.34 -23.34 3.00
CA TYR A 3 -6.33 -22.65 1.72
C TYR A 3 -7.03 -21.31 1.95
N TYR A 4 -6.36 -20.21 1.59
CA TYR A 4 -7.02 -18.93 1.46
C TYR A 4 -7.80 -18.93 0.14
N GLU A 5 -9.12 -18.87 0.23
CA GLU A 5 -9.97 -18.60 -0.91
C GLU A 5 -10.23 -17.09 -0.92
N GLU A 6 -9.99 -16.45 -2.05
CA GLU A 6 -10.29 -15.04 -2.21
C GLU A 6 -11.82 -14.87 -2.05
N PRO A 7 -12.29 -14.05 -1.09
CA PRO A 7 -13.71 -13.78 -0.95
C PRO A 7 -14.24 -13.14 -2.23
N ASP A 8 -15.44 -13.52 -2.63
CA ASP A 8 -16.11 -12.92 -3.78
C ASP A 8 -16.40 -11.44 -3.53
N PHE A 9 -15.66 -10.58 -4.24
CA PHE A 9 -15.80 -9.12 -4.11
C PHE A 9 -17.19 -8.63 -4.56
N GLU A 10 -17.81 -9.30 -5.52
CA GLU A 10 -19.15 -8.95 -6.00
C GLU A 10 -20.17 -9.07 -4.86
N ARG A 11 -20.04 -10.05 -4.00
CA ARG A 11 -20.91 -10.24 -2.83
C ARG A 11 -20.82 -9.08 -1.84
N TYR A 12 -19.63 -8.49 -1.66
CA TYR A 12 -19.47 -7.30 -0.83
C TYR A 12 -20.08 -6.08 -1.49
N THR A 13 -19.92 -5.96 -2.82
CA THR A 13 -20.49 -4.86 -3.59
C THR A 13 -22.01 -4.86 -3.50
N GLU A 14 -22.64 -6.03 -3.62
CA GLU A 14 -24.09 -6.17 -3.45
C GLU A 14 -24.57 -5.76 -2.06
N ASN A 15 -23.87 -6.21 -0.99
CA ASN A 15 -24.27 -5.92 0.38
C ASN A 15 -24.05 -4.46 0.78
N LEU A 16 -23.06 -3.78 0.21
CA LEU A 16 -22.66 -2.42 0.56
C LEU A 16 -23.17 -1.36 -0.44
N SER A 17 -23.80 -1.77 -1.54
CA SER A 17 -24.29 -0.87 -2.61
C SER A 17 -25.24 0.22 -2.13
N ASN A 18 -25.99 -0.04 -1.06
CA ASN A 18 -26.90 0.95 -0.46
C ASN A 18 -26.21 1.98 0.43
N SER A 19 -25.00 1.67 0.91
CA SER A 19 -24.28 2.50 1.89
C SER A 19 -23.05 3.18 1.30
N CYS A 20 -22.53 2.67 0.19
CA CYS A 20 -21.31 3.18 -0.46
C CYS A 20 -21.57 3.55 -1.92
N LYS A 21 -21.03 4.69 -2.36
CA LYS A 21 -21.04 5.11 -3.78
C LYS A 21 -20.04 4.32 -4.60
N HIS A 22 -18.86 4.12 -4.05
CA HIS A 22 -17.74 3.44 -4.66
C HIS A 22 -17.09 2.49 -3.66
N LEU A 23 -16.62 1.36 -4.16
CA LEU A 23 -15.88 0.35 -3.41
C LEU A 23 -14.65 -0.05 -4.20
N THR A 24 -13.55 -0.33 -3.49
CA THR A 24 -12.33 -0.86 -4.11
C THR A 24 -11.65 -1.87 -3.20
N ARG A 25 -10.92 -2.79 -3.81
CA ARG A 25 -10.01 -3.70 -3.11
C ARG A 25 -8.66 -3.04 -2.93
N VAL A 26 -8.12 -3.10 -1.73
CA VAL A 26 -6.79 -2.62 -1.41
C VAL A 26 -6.01 -3.72 -0.70
N ILE A 27 -4.93 -4.19 -1.30
CA ILE A 27 -3.95 -4.99 -0.57
C ILE A 27 -3.23 -4.02 0.36
N TYR A 28 -3.26 -4.28 1.66
CA TYR A 28 -2.54 -3.51 2.66
C TYR A 28 -1.69 -4.47 3.48
N ASP A 29 -0.38 -4.37 3.32
CA ASP A 29 0.60 -5.22 4.01
C ASP A 29 1.65 -4.33 4.68
N ASP A 30 1.68 -4.35 6.00
CA ASP A 30 2.59 -3.57 6.83
C ASP A 30 3.84 -4.36 7.28
N ASN A 31 4.02 -5.57 6.76
CA ASN A 31 5.17 -6.43 7.00
C ASN A 31 6.06 -6.59 5.75
N THR A 32 5.92 -5.71 4.79
CA THR A 32 6.75 -5.72 3.58
C THR A 32 8.17 -5.21 3.90
N THR A 33 9.17 -5.82 3.29
CA THR A 33 10.57 -5.36 3.36
C THR A 33 10.96 -4.67 2.06
N ILE A 34 11.26 -3.38 2.12
CA ILE A 34 11.81 -2.66 0.96
C ILE A 34 13.31 -2.89 0.93
N LYS A 35 13.84 -3.19 -0.27
CA LYS A 35 15.27 -3.36 -0.51
C LYS A 35 15.76 -2.29 -1.48
N VAL A 36 16.72 -1.52 -1.06
CA VAL A 36 17.31 -0.42 -1.84
C VAL A 36 18.77 -0.19 -1.44
N GLY A 37 19.66 -0.05 -2.43
CA GLY A 37 21.07 0.26 -2.19
C GLY A 37 21.81 -0.72 -1.26
N GLY A 38 21.40 -2.00 -1.24
CA GLY A 38 21.96 -3.02 -0.33
C GLY A 38 21.40 -2.97 1.09
N SER A 39 20.47 -2.07 1.39
CA SER A 39 19.76 -1.97 2.67
C SER A 39 18.41 -2.68 2.61
N GLU A 40 18.00 -3.25 3.74
CA GLU A 40 16.66 -3.81 3.95
C GLU A 40 15.90 -2.98 4.97
N LEU A 41 14.66 -2.62 4.63
CA LEU A 41 13.76 -1.81 5.43
C LEU A 41 12.52 -2.65 5.77
N PRO A 42 12.57 -3.42 6.86
CA PRO A 42 11.42 -4.19 7.32
C PRO A 42 10.30 -3.27 7.82
N ASP A 43 9.12 -3.85 8.06
CA ASP A 43 7.94 -3.14 8.57
C ASP A 43 7.51 -1.94 7.70
N SER A 44 7.82 -2.01 6.41
CA SER A 44 7.35 -1.06 5.42
C SER A 44 5.95 -1.43 4.95
N VAL A 45 5.22 -0.45 4.42
CA VAL A 45 3.84 -0.62 3.94
C VAL A 45 3.82 -0.82 2.44
N LEU A 46 3.21 -1.91 1.99
CA LEU A 46 2.84 -2.13 0.60
C LEU A 46 1.32 -1.95 0.45
N MET A 47 0.92 -1.11 -0.49
CA MET A 47 -0.47 -0.99 -0.93
C MET A 47 -0.59 -1.41 -2.39
N GLY A 48 -1.40 -2.45 -2.64
CA GLY A 48 -1.77 -2.88 -3.99
C GLY A 48 -3.14 -2.31 -4.34
N ILE A 49 -3.23 -1.47 -5.37
CA ILE A 49 -4.46 -0.74 -5.72
C ILE A 49 -4.84 -0.92 -7.20
N ASN A 50 -6.14 -0.92 -7.47
CA ASN A 50 -6.67 -0.60 -8.80
C ASN A 50 -6.75 0.92 -8.90
N THR A 51 -5.98 1.52 -9.77
CA THR A 51 -5.81 2.99 -9.83
C THR A 51 -7.11 3.73 -10.09
N LYS A 52 -7.97 3.20 -10.96
CA LYS A 52 -9.27 3.79 -11.28
C LYS A 52 -10.22 3.71 -10.08
N GLU A 53 -10.49 2.51 -9.58
CA GLU A 53 -11.40 2.29 -8.46
C GLU A 53 -10.93 3.02 -7.19
N PHE A 54 -9.63 3.00 -6.94
CA PHE A 54 -9.04 3.70 -5.80
C PHE A 54 -9.22 5.22 -5.93
N GLY A 55 -9.03 5.78 -7.14
CA GLY A 55 -9.24 7.19 -7.41
C GLY A 55 -10.70 7.65 -7.23
N GLU A 56 -11.65 6.76 -7.49
CA GLU A 56 -13.09 7.02 -7.28
C GLU A 56 -13.50 6.87 -5.81
N THR A 57 -12.77 6.07 -5.03
CA THR A 57 -13.14 5.68 -3.66
C THR A 57 -12.44 6.49 -2.59
N ALA A 58 -11.13 6.71 -2.74
CA ALA A 58 -10.31 7.41 -1.75
C ALA A 58 -10.22 8.91 -2.08
N GLU A 59 -10.09 9.72 -1.04
CA GLU A 59 -9.89 11.16 -1.15
C GLU A 59 -8.57 11.57 -0.52
N LEU A 60 -7.85 12.46 -1.17
CA LEU A 60 -6.69 13.13 -0.63
C LEU A 60 -6.92 14.64 -0.66
N LYS A 61 -6.79 15.29 0.48
CA LYS A 61 -6.92 16.76 0.57
C LYS A 61 -5.91 17.42 -0.36
N SER A 62 -6.37 18.43 -1.09
CA SER A 62 -5.50 19.27 -1.93
C SER A 62 -4.42 19.96 -1.08
N GLY A 63 -3.21 20.11 -1.64
CA GLY A 63 -2.10 20.78 -0.98
C GLY A 63 -1.26 19.91 -0.04
N LEU A 64 -1.54 18.62 0.07
CA LEU A 64 -0.71 17.67 0.83
C LEU A 64 0.47 17.13 0.00
N ASN A 65 0.38 17.20 -1.32
CA ASN A 65 1.41 16.84 -2.27
C ASN A 65 1.59 17.98 -3.28
N ASP A 66 2.71 17.99 -4.00
CA ASP A 66 3.04 19.02 -4.98
C ASP A 66 2.09 19.05 -6.19
N GLU A 67 1.55 17.87 -6.56
CA GLU A 67 0.65 17.72 -7.70
C GLU A 67 -0.73 17.22 -7.28
N HIS A 68 -1.69 17.34 -8.20
CA HIS A 68 -3.01 16.75 -8.03
C HIS A 68 -2.89 15.22 -7.97
N TRP A 69 -3.50 14.60 -6.97
CA TRP A 69 -3.29 13.20 -6.66
C TRP A 69 -3.65 12.22 -7.79
N TYR A 70 -4.54 12.57 -8.70
CA TYR A 70 -4.80 11.78 -9.91
C TYR A 70 -3.56 11.65 -10.82
N ASN A 71 -2.64 12.61 -10.82
CA ASN A 71 -1.39 12.50 -11.58
C ASN A 71 -0.54 11.35 -11.06
N TYR A 72 -0.51 11.16 -9.75
CA TYR A 72 0.20 10.02 -9.13
C TYR A 72 -0.43 8.69 -9.51
N LEU A 73 -1.77 8.56 -9.48
CA LEU A 73 -2.47 7.36 -9.92
C LEU A 73 -2.21 7.05 -11.39
N ASN A 74 -2.29 8.08 -12.25
CA ASN A 74 -2.04 7.93 -13.68
C ASN A 74 -0.60 7.51 -13.98
N SER A 75 0.38 7.93 -13.16
CA SER A 75 1.79 7.58 -13.35
C SER A 75 2.05 6.08 -13.29
N ILE A 76 1.33 5.33 -12.44
CA ILE A 76 1.45 3.88 -12.34
C ILE A 76 0.43 3.12 -13.18
N ALA A 77 -0.65 3.75 -13.65
CA ALA A 77 -1.70 3.07 -14.42
C ALA A 77 -1.19 2.49 -15.74
N THR A 78 -0.18 3.11 -16.35
CA THR A 78 0.38 2.70 -17.65
C THR A 78 1.65 1.87 -17.53
N VAL A 79 2.22 1.73 -16.33
CA VAL A 79 3.46 0.99 -16.07
C VAL A 79 3.14 -0.16 -15.13
N SER A 80 3.15 -1.40 -15.65
CA SER A 80 2.70 -2.58 -14.90
C SER A 80 3.46 -2.78 -13.57
N ASN A 81 4.79 -2.57 -13.57
CA ASN A 81 5.65 -2.61 -12.39
C ASN A 81 5.92 -1.22 -11.80
N GLY A 82 5.15 -0.20 -12.19
CA GLY A 82 5.26 1.15 -11.64
C GLY A 82 4.88 1.19 -10.17
N VAL A 83 5.64 1.96 -9.40
CA VAL A 83 5.37 2.21 -7.98
C VAL A 83 5.38 3.69 -7.65
N ILE A 84 4.58 4.05 -6.66
CA ILE A 84 4.66 5.33 -5.95
C ILE A 84 5.35 5.05 -4.62
N ILE A 85 6.27 5.91 -4.21
CA ILE A 85 6.97 5.78 -2.92
C ILE A 85 6.77 7.02 -2.06
N SER A 86 6.93 6.86 -0.74
CA SER A 86 6.90 7.99 0.18
C SER A 86 8.18 8.83 0.09
N SER A 87 8.03 10.14 0.28
CA SER A 87 9.14 11.10 0.16
C SER A 87 10.25 10.90 1.20
N ASN A 88 9.93 10.38 2.38
CA ASN A 88 10.95 10.04 3.37
C ASN A 88 11.86 8.90 2.90
N LEU A 89 11.30 7.89 2.19
CA LEU A 89 12.10 6.84 1.55
C LEU A 89 13.01 7.43 0.46
N ALA A 90 12.44 8.26 -0.41
CA ALA A 90 13.19 8.92 -1.48
C ALA A 90 14.34 9.77 -0.94
N LYS A 91 14.10 10.60 0.06
CA LYS A 91 15.10 11.45 0.70
C LYS A 91 16.22 10.65 1.37
N LYS A 92 15.87 9.55 2.04
CA LYS A 92 16.83 8.73 2.79
C LYS A 92 17.84 8.02 1.89
N TYR A 93 17.43 7.62 0.69
CA TYR A 93 18.25 6.84 -0.23
C TYR A 93 18.56 7.56 -1.55
N ASP A 94 18.29 8.87 -1.61
CA ASP A 94 18.51 9.73 -2.79
C ASP A 94 17.88 9.15 -4.06
N LEU A 95 16.61 8.71 -3.92
CA LEU A 95 15.86 8.10 -5.01
C LEU A 95 15.07 9.14 -5.79
N SER A 96 15.00 8.91 -7.10
CA SER A 96 14.29 9.75 -8.07
C SER A 96 13.31 8.94 -8.90
N VAL A 97 12.38 9.62 -9.57
CA VAL A 97 11.52 8.99 -10.58
C VAL A 97 12.38 8.39 -11.68
N GLY A 98 12.10 7.12 -12.02
CA GLY A 98 12.88 6.30 -12.95
C GLY A 98 13.81 5.30 -12.27
N ASP A 99 14.15 5.49 -10.99
CA ASP A 99 14.93 4.50 -10.22
C ASP A 99 14.11 3.26 -9.92
N SER A 100 14.79 2.19 -9.54
CA SER A 100 14.16 0.92 -9.19
C SER A 100 14.39 0.58 -7.72
N ILE A 101 13.35 0.05 -7.11
CA ILE A 101 13.39 -0.57 -5.78
C ILE A 101 12.88 -2.01 -5.86
N THR A 102 13.17 -2.78 -4.84
CA THR A 102 12.60 -4.12 -4.67
C THR A 102 11.79 -4.14 -3.37
N TYR A 103 10.65 -4.82 -3.39
CA TYR A 103 9.83 -5.01 -2.19
C TYR A 103 9.53 -6.49 -2.01
N ALA A 104 9.94 -7.02 -0.87
CA ALA A 104 9.91 -8.44 -0.57
C ALA A 104 8.85 -8.76 0.47
N ARG A 105 8.26 -9.94 0.34
CA ARG A 105 7.42 -10.55 1.37
C ARG A 105 8.08 -11.83 1.84
N TYR A 106 8.07 -12.03 3.15
CA TYR A 106 8.59 -13.22 3.79
C TYR A 106 7.46 -14.08 4.35
N SER A 107 7.72 -15.39 4.45
CA SER A 107 6.76 -16.33 5.02
C SER A 107 6.51 -16.00 6.50
N PRO A 108 5.25 -16.00 6.96
CA PRO A 108 4.91 -15.82 8.37
C PRO A 108 5.30 -17.04 9.23
N MET A 109 5.72 -18.15 8.61
CA MET A 109 6.16 -19.31 9.37
C MET A 109 7.45 -18.99 10.12
N LYS A 110 7.44 -19.24 11.44
CA LYS A 110 8.62 -19.09 12.30
C LYS A 110 9.62 -20.20 12.00
N THR A 111 10.42 -20.02 10.96
CA THR A 111 11.61 -20.82 10.66
C THR A 111 12.83 -20.14 11.26
N LYS A 112 13.95 -20.88 11.41
CA LYS A 112 15.21 -20.30 11.91
C LYS A 112 15.69 -19.13 11.06
N GLU A 113 15.42 -19.17 9.76
CA GLU A 113 15.68 -18.10 8.82
C GLU A 113 14.38 -17.72 8.11
N PRO A 114 14.12 -16.40 7.93
CA PRO A 114 12.97 -15.94 7.15
C PRO A 114 13.05 -16.48 5.73
N VAL A 115 11.97 -17.09 5.24
CA VAL A 115 11.89 -17.57 3.86
C VAL A 115 11.22 -16.51 3.01
N GLU A 116 11.95 -15.96 2.05
CA GLU A 116 11.42 -15.03 1.08
C GLU A 116 10.43 -15.73 0.15
N ILE A 117 9.20 -15.20 0.06
CA ILE A 117 8.16 -15.72 -0.83
C ILE A 117 8.41 -15.19 -2.25
N ALA A 118 8.57 -13.87 -2.37
CA ALA A 118 8.84 -13.18 -3.61
C ALA A 118 9.43 -11.80 -3.33
N SER A 119 10.11 -11.24 -4.33
CA SER A 119 10.84 -9.99 -4.25
C SER A 119 10.74 -9.23 -5.59
N PRO A 120 9.53 -8.78 -5.99
CA PRO A 120 9.37 -8.06 -7.24
C PRO A 120 10.08 -6.72 -7.20
N SER A 121 10.53 -6.26 -8.38
CA SER A 121 11.07 -4.91 -8.54
C SER A 121 9.99 -3.95 -9.02
N GLY A 122 10.07 -2.70 -8.59
CA GLY A 122 9.22 -1.62 -9.02
C GLY A 122 10.04 -0.45 -9.57
N THR A 123 9.56 0.15 -10.65
CA THR A 123 10.09 1.40 -11.19
C THR A 123 9.36 2.57 -10.53
N ILE A 124 10.08 3.49 -9.92
CA ILE A 124 9.51 4.66 -9.26
C ILE A 124 8.91 5.58 -10.32
N CYS A 125 7.59 5.73 -10.29
CA CYS A 125 6.85 6.61 -11.19
C CYS A 125 6.45 7.94 -10.52
N ALA A 126 6.34 7.94 -9.19
CA ALA A 126 6.02 9.14 -8.42
C ALA A 126 6.52 9.04 -6.98
N ILE A 127 6.67 10.21 -6.34
CA ILE A 127 7.07 10.37 -4.94
C ILE A 127 6.02 11.24 -4.27
N VAL A 128 5.52 10.83 -3.09
CA VAL A 128 4.43 11.51 -2.39
C VAL A 128 4.78 11.82 -0.94
N ASP A 129 4.34 12.97 -0.45
CA ASP A 129 4.47 13.35 0.96
C ASP A 129 3.35 12.77 1.81
N ALA A 130 2.16 12.62 1.23
CA ALA A 130 0.98 12.06 1.89
C ALA A 130 0.27 11.06 0.97
N TRP A 131 -0.30 10.01 1.59
CA TRP A 131 -1.09 9.00 0.90
C TRP A 131 -2.24 8.51 1.78
N PRO A 132 -3.44 8.23 1.21
CA PRO A 132 -4.57 7.73 1.99
C PRO A 132 -4.21 6.46 2.78
N GLY A 133 -4.54 6.44 4.06
CA GLY A 133 -4.28 5.29 4.95
C GLY A 133 -2.84 5.07 5.34
N PHE A 134 -1.91 5.97 5.00
CA PHE A 134 -0.51 5.87 5.37
C PHE A 134 -0.04 7.07 6.21
N ASN A 135 0.68 6.76 7.28
CA ASN A 135 1.42 7.72 8.09
C ASN A 135 2.90 7.36 8.09
N GLN A 136 3.76 8.35 7.82
CA GLN A 136 5.22 8.19 7.80
C GLN A 136 5.80 7.84 9.17
N TYR A 137 5.06 8.13 10.25
CA TYR A 137 5.49 7.89 11.62
C TYR A 137 4.43 7.11 12.38
N THR A 138 4.87 6.15 13.19
CA THR A 138 4.07 5.46 14.20
C THR A 138 4.72 5.59 15.56
N TYR A 139 3.93 5.43 16.62
CA TYR A 139 4.40 5.55 17.99
C TYR A 139 4.22 4.20 18.67
N GLU A 140 5.32 3.59 19.06
CA GLU A 140 5.34 2.29 19.74
C GLU A 140 5.92 2.47 21.14
N LYS A 141 5.52 1.61 22.10
CA LYS A 141 6.17 1.55 23.42
C LYS A 141 7.34 0.58 23.35
N ASP A 142 8.50 1.05 23.74
CA ASP A 142 9.66 0.18 23.92
C ASP A 142 9.52 -0.75 25.13
N ASN A 143 10.49 -1.63 25.34
CA ASN A 143 10.50 -2.58 26.46
C ASN A 143 10.52 -1.91 27.84
N SER A 144 10.81 -0.61 27.93
CA SER A 144 10.78 0.20 29.16
C SER A 144 9.45 0.94 29.34
N GLY A 145 8.52 0.82 28.37
CA GLY A 145 7.24 1.53 28.35
C GLY A 145 7.31 2.95 27.83
N LYS A 146 8.48 3.41 27.36
CA LYS A 146 8.66 4.73 26.76
C LYS A 146 8.12 4.71 25.33
N VAL A 147 7.37 5.76 24.98
CA VAL A 147 6.90 5.96 23.59
C VAL A 147 8.10 6.35 22.73
N VAL A 148 8.34 5.58 21.68
CA VAL A 148 9.34 5.83 20.65
C VAL A 148 8.64 6.03 19.31
N GLU A 149 9.12 7.00 18.55
CA GLU A 149 8.68 7.24 17.18
C GLU A 149 9.42 6.29 16.25
N LYS A 150 8.66 5.64 15.37
CA LYS A 150 9.18 4.74 14.33
C LYS A 150 8.81 5.27 12.97
N GLU A 151 9.82 5.48 12.13
CA GLU A 151 9.63 5.88 10.75
C GLU A 151 9.18 4.67 9.91
N ARG A 152 8.21 4.91 9.03
CA ARG A 152 7.68 3.90 8.10
C ARG A 152 7.80 4.39 6.67
N TYR A 153 7.91 3.44 5.74
CA TYR A 153 8.05 3.71 4.31
C TYR A 153 6.89 3.09 3.55
N LEU A 154 6.51 3.72 2.43
CA LEU A 154 5.38 3.30 1.60
C LEU A 154 5.85 2.93 0.20
N VAL A 155 5.28 1.83 -0.30
CA VAL A 155 5.25 1.48 -1.73
C VAL A 155 3.80 1.26 -2.13
N VAL A 156 3.33 1.98 -3.14
CA VAL A 156 2.03 1.74 -3.77
C VAL A 156 2.27 1.14 -5.15
N ALA A 157 1.64 0.02 -5.45
CA ALA A 157 1.80 -0.72 -6.69
C ALA A 157 0.44 -1.11 -7.29
N ASN A 158 0.43 -1.51 -8.56
CA ASN A 158 -0.77 -2.04 -9.19
C ASN A 158 -1.22 -3.34 -8.53
N TYR A 159 -2.50 -3.46 -8.19
CA TYR A 159 -3.11 -4.63 -7.56
C TYR A 159 -2.79 -5.93 -8.33
N ALA A 160 -3.02 -5.91 -9.65
CA ALA A 160 -2.77 -7.08 -10.49
C ALA A 160 -1.29 -7.52 -10.48
N TYR A 161 -0.36 -6.57 -10.46
CA TYR A 161 1.07 -6.87 -10.40
C TYR A 161 1.45 -7.48 -9.04
N VAL A 162 0.93 -6.95 -7.94
CA VAL A 162 1.15 -7.50 -6.59
C VAL A 162 0.63 -8.93 -6.49
N VAL A 163 -0.60 -9.20 -6.97
CA VAL A 163 -1.17 -10.55 -6.96
C VAL A 163 -0.37 -11.50 -7.86
N SER A 164 0.11 -11.05 -9.01
CA SER A 164 0.94 -11.89 -9.89
C SER A 164 2.27 -12.27 -9.25
N ALA A 165 2.85 -11.41 -8.43
CA ALA A 165 4.14 -11.63 -7.77
C ALA A 165 4.01 -12.47 -6.49
N PHE A 166 3.00 -12.19 -5.66
CA PHE A 166 2.85 -12.82 -4.33
C PHE A 166 1.77 -13.92 -4.28
N GLY A 167 1.02 -14.11 -5.36
CA GLY A 167 -0.15 -14.98 -5.37
C GLY A 167 -1.35 -14.35 -4.65
N LEU A 168 -2.33 -15.17 -4.29
CA LEU A 168 -3.51 -14.72 -3.56
C LEU A 168 -3.11 -14.07 -2.22
N THR A 169 -3.49 -12.82 -2.07
CA THR A 169 -3.13 -11.98 -0.94
C THR A 169 -4.41 -11.41 -0.32
N PRO A 170 -4.59 -11.47 1.00
CA PRO A 170 -5.69 -10.82 1.67
C PRO A 170 -5.78 -9.34 1.30
N TYR A 171 -6.99 -8.85 1.07
CA TYR A 171 -7.25 -7.45 0.78
C TYR A 171 -8.27 -6.86 1.76
N GLN A 172 -8.23 -5.56 1.91
CA GLN A 172 -9.23 -4.76 2.58
C GLN A 172 -10.23 -4.24 1.55
N ILE A 173 -11.47 -3.97 1.96
CA ILE A 173 -12.46 -3.28 1.16
C ILE A 173 -12.54 -1.85 1.66
N TRP A 174 -12.24 -0.92 0.77
CA TRP A 174 -12.39 0.51 1.04
C TRP A 174 -13.64 1.02 0.33
N GLY A 175 -14.40 1.87 1.00
CA GLY A 175 -15.65 2.41 0.48
C GLY A 175 -15.76 3.91 0.70
N GLN A 176 -16.30 4.60 -0.31
CA GLN A 176 -16.78 5.97 -0.16
C GLN A 176 -18.25 5.91 0.23
N LEU A 177 -18.61 6.47 1.38
CA LEU A 177 -20.00 6.50 1.83
C LEU A 177 -20.89 7.30 0.88
N ALA A 178 -22.12 6.84 0.73
CA ALA A 178 -23.15 7.61 0.04
C ALA A 178 -23.53 8.84 0.87
N ASP A 179 -23.97 9.93 0.19
CA ASP A 179 -24.39 11.17 0.86
C ASP A 179 -25.54 10.89 1.84
N GLY A 180 -25.41 11.41 3.06
CA GLY A 180 -26.44 11.25 4.11
C GLY A 180 -26.20 10.08 5.07
N HIS A 181 -25.13 9.33 4.91
CA HIS A 181 -24.69 8.34 5.90
C HIS A 181 -23.56 8.94 6.76
N ASP A 182 -23.92 9.40 7.96
CA ASP A 182 -22.96 9.77 8.98
C ASP A 182 -22.44 8.50 9.68
N TYR A 183 -21.16 8.51 10.06
CA TYR A 183 -20.63 7.50 10.97
C TYR A 183 -21.40 7.59 12.29
N GLN A 184 -22.22 6.60 12.58
CA GLN A 184 -22.62 6.35 13.97
C GLN A 184 -21.51 5.50 14.58
N GLU A 185 -20.82 6.09 15.56
CA GLU A 185 -19.87 5.39 16.44
C GLU A 185 -20.54 4.21 17.16
#